data_733b69a55dd69afa3f3b6c233c108daf
#
_entry.id   733b69a55dd69afa3f3b6c233c108daf
#
_cell.length_a   1.000
_cell.length_b   1.000
_cell.length_c   1.000
_cell.angle_alpha   90.00
_cell.angle_beta   90.00
_cell.angle_gamma   90.00
#
_symmetry.space_group_name_H-M   'P 1'
#
loop_
_entity.id
_entity.type
_entity.pdbx_description
1 polymer ?
#
loop_
_entity_poly.entity_id
_entity_poly.type
_entity_poly.pdbx_seq_one_letter_code
_entity_poly.pdbx_strand_id
1 'polypeptide(L)'
;MKYFQSSPAPKPTSTPSIWLRYWIWMQILLHVICGVCTLSFLFPFLNRDQKDRHIQQWSKRLLKIFHIQLRVIGAEKLHSSPHLLASNHISWLDIHVINAFRPVRFVAKSEVRGWPVFGWMAQQLGTVFIRRDSARHARQVVDQMAQVLKAESVCIFPEGTSTSGESVLPFKPNLFESAILAHAPVLPIAIAYRSRSTCLRSDAAA
;
A
#
# COMPACT_ATOMS: atom_id res chain seq x y z
N MET A 1 20.27 -3.99 -42.85
CA MET A 1 20.22 -4.96 -41.75
C MET A 1 21.22 -4.50 -40.70
N LYS A 2 20.74 -3.85 -39.61
CA LYS A 2 21.62 -3.43 -38.48
C LYS A 2 21.50 -4.51 -37.42
N TYR A 3 22.58 -5.15 -37.10
CA TYR A 3 22.68 -6.17 -36.05
C TYR A 3 22.44 -5.50 -34.68
N PHE A 4 21.43 -5.94 -33.98
CA PHE A 4 21.17 -5.59 -32.60
C PHE A 4 22.22 -6.30 -31.73
N GLN A 5 23.26 -5.59 -31.30
CA GLN A 5 24.21 -6.13 -30.31
C GLN A 5 23.49 -6.18 -28.97
N SER A 6 23.22 -7.38 -28.47
CA SER A 6 22.72 -7.61 -27.12
C SER A 6 23.75 -7.09 -26.12
N SER A 7 23.38 -6.08 -25.33
CA SER A 7 24.19 -5.65 -24.19
C SER A 7 24.43 -6.82 -23.23
N PRO A 8 25.65 -6.96 -22.67
CA PRO A 8 25.95 -8.02 -21.70
C PRO A 8 24.99 -7.92 -20.51
N ALA A 9 24.53 -9.08 -20.06
CA ALA A 9 23.69 -9.19 -18.90
C ALA A 9 24.34 -8.48 -17.67
N PRO A 10 23.59 -7.76 -16.84
CA PRO A 10 24.16 -7.12 -15.66
C PRO A 10 24.81 -8.18 -14.77
N LYS A 11 26.05 -7.88 -14.32
CA LYS A 11 26.78 -8.76 -13.39
C LYS A 11 25.91 -9.05 -12.18
N PRO A 12 25.85 -10.30 -11.70
CA PRO A 12 25.09 -10.63 -10.51
C PRO A 12 25.62 -9.76 -9.34
N THR A 13 24.72 -9.00 -8.71
CA THR A 13 25.02 -8.25 -7.51
C THR A 13 25.44 -9.25 -6.44
N SER A 14 26.60 -9.03 -5.80
CA SER A 14 27.10 -9.88 -4.72
C SER A 14 25.98 -10.11 -3.68
N THR A 15 25.73 -11.37 -3.34
CA THR A 15 24.75 -11.72 -2.30
C THR A 15 25.13 -10.98 -1.00
N PRO A 16 24.19 -10.26 -0.37
CA PRO A 16 24.49 -9.54 0.86
C PRO A 16 25.01 -10.50 1.93
N SER A 17 26.01 -10.05 2.70
CA SER A 17 26.61 -10.87 3.75
C SER A 17 25.54 -11.39 4.71
N ILE A 18 25.77 -12.59 5.26
CA ILE A 18 24.81 -13.23 6.18
C ILE A 18 24.49 -12.32 7.38
N TRP A 19 25.47 -11.57 7.88
CA TRP A 19 25.31 -10.59 8.96
C TRP A 19 24.37 -9.45 8.59
N LEU A 20 24.44 -8.95 7.37
CA LEU A 20 23.55 -7.91 6.89
C LEU A 20 22.11 -8.42 6.80
N ARG A 21 21.90 -9.67 6.40
CA ARG A 21 20.58 -10.30 6.39
C ARG A 21 20.01 -10.42 7.80
N TYR A 22 20.76 -10.92 8.77
CA TYR A 22 20.35 -10.98 10.18
C TYR A 22 20.03 -9.59 10.73
N TRP A 23 20.83 -8.58 10.42
CA TRP A 23 20.59 -7.21 10.83
C TRP A 23 19.26 -6.66 10.30
N ILE A 24 18.94 -6.89 9.01
CA ILE A 24 17.67 -6.48 8.40
C ILE A 24 16.50 -7.19 9.09
N TRP A 25 16.59 -8.50 9.29
CA TRP A 25 15.53 -9.27 9.97
C TRP A 25 15.30 -8.79 11.41
N MET A 26 16.36 -8.49 12.14
CA MET A 26 16.26 -7.92 13.49
C MET A 26 15.54 -6.56 13.47
N GLN A 27 15.89 -5.68 12.53
CA GLN A 27 15.22 -4.39 12.37
C GLN A 27 13.72 -4.58 12.06
N ILE A 28 13.36 -5.51 11.18
CA ILE A 28 11.96 -5.82 10.85
C ILE A 28 11.23 -6.32 12.09
N LEU A 29 11.81 -7.25 12.85
CA LEU A 29 11.22 -7.78 14.08
C LEU A 29 10.96 -6.67 15.09
N LEU A 30 11.97 -5.85 15.39
CA LEU A 30 11.83 -4.72 16.31
C LEU A 30 10.79 -3.71 15.82
N HIS A 31 10.74 -3.47 14.51
CA HIS A 31 9.75 -2.59 13.90
C HIS A 31 8.32 -3.10 14.08
N VAL A 32 8.09 -4.41 13.89
CA VAL A 32 6.77 -5.04 14.11
C VAL A 32 6.40 -4.99 15.58
N ILE A 33 7.33 -5.33 16.51
CA ILE A 33 7.09 -5.26 17.96
C ILE A 33 6.70 -3.82 18.35
N CYS A 34 7.44 -2.82 17.89
CA CYS A 34 7.12 -1.41 18.13
C CYS A 34 5.72 -1.04 17.61
N GLY A 35 5.34 -1.54 16.42
CA GLY A 35 4.01 -1.36 15.87
C GLY A 35 2.91 -1.98 16.75
N VAL A 36 3.10 -3.21 17.20
CA VAL A 36 2.17 -3.90 18.11
C VAL A 36 2.03 -3.14 19.43
N CYS A 37 3.15 -2.73 20.05
CA CYS A 37 3.11 -1.94 21.29
C CYS A 37 2.40 -0.59 21.08
N THR A 38 2.67 0.11 19.99
CA THR A 38 2.01 1.37 19.66
C THR A 38 0.49 1.19 19.51
N LEU A 39 0.06 0.17 18.78
CA LEU A 39 -1.36 -0.13 18.58
C LEU A 39 -2.06 -0.56 19.88
N SER A 40 -1.38 -1.33 20.75
CA SER A 40 -1.96 -1.84 22.00
C SER A 40 -2.07 -0.76 23.07
N PHE A 41 -1.02 0.03 23.26
CA PHE A 41 -0.90 0.88 24.43
C PHE A 41 -1.09 2.37 24.15
N LEU A 42 -0.81 2.82 22.92
CA LEU A 42 -0.88 4.24 22.58
C LEU A 42 -2.13 4.60 21.80
N PHE A 43 -2.49 3.80 20.78
CA PHE A 43 -3.60 4.08 19.89
C PHE A 43 -4.96 4.33 20.57
N PRO A 44 -5.34 3.63 21.67
CA PRO A 44 -6.60 3.90 22.35
C PRO A 44 -6.77 5.35 22.84
N PHE A 45 -5.66 6.03 23.11
CA PHE A 45 -5.62 7.37 23.68
C PHE A 45 -5.40 8.48 22.64
N LEU A 46 -5.14 8.12 21.38
CA LEU A 46 -4.83 9.06 20.32
C LEU A 46 -6.09 9.48 19.55
N ASN A 47 -6.13 10.78 19.16
CA ASN A 47 -7.09 11.27 18.17
C ASN A 47 -6.67 10.83 16.74
N ARG A 48 -7.53 11.11 15.77
CA ARG A 48 -7.33 10.66 14.38
C ARG A 48 -6.02 11.15 13.76
N ASP A 49 -5.74 12.44 13.87
CA ASP A 49 -4.54 13.04 13.28
C ASP A 49 -3.25 12.48 13.89
N GLN A 50 -3.28 12.18 15.19
CA GLN A 50 -2.16 11.55 15.88
C GLN A 50 -1.96 10.11 15.38
N LYS A 51 -3.03 9.32 15.23
CA LYS A 51 -2.98 7.97 14.64
C LYS A 51 -2.38 8.02 13.24
N ASP A 52 -2.83 8.93 12.40
CA ASP A 52 -2.36 9.08 11.03
C ASP A 52 -0.87 9.44 10.99
N ARG A 53 -0.40 10.33 11.86
CA ARG A 53 1.04 10.61 11.99
C ARG A 53 1.85 9.38 12.37
N HIS A 54 1.36 8.56 13.31
CA HIS A 54 2.04 7.31 13.70
C HIS A 54 2.08 6.29 12.55
N ILE A 55 0.97 6.09 11.84
CA ILE A 55 0.88 5.21 10.66
C ILE A 55 1.87 5.66 9.59
N GLN A 56 1.91 6.97 9.30
CA GLN A 56 2.81 7.52 8.29
C GLN A 56 4.28 7.32 8.67
N GLN A 57 4.65 7.64 9.91
CA GLN A 57 6.01 7.49 10.39
C GLN A 57 6.46 6.02 10.41
N TRP A 58 5.56 5.12 10.86
CA TRP A 58 5.82 3.69 10.87
C TRP A 58 6.08 3.17 9.45
N SER A 59 5.24 3.53 8.49
CA SER A 59 5.40 3.17 7.09
C SER A 59 6.69 3.76 6.48
N LYS A 60 7.02 5.04 6.76
CA LYS A 60 8.28 5.65 6.32
C LYS A 60 9.52 4.94 6.88
N ARG A 61 9.47 4.48 8.15
CA ARG A 61 10.57 3.71 8.76
C ARG A 61 10.72 2.35 8.08
N LEU A 62 9.62 1.67 7.78
CA LEU A 62 9.65 0.39 7.06
C LEU A 62 10.31 0.54 5.68
N LEU A 63 9.93 1.56 4.90
CA LEU A 63 10.55 1.84 3.61
C LEU A 63 12.06 2.11 3.74
N LYS A 64 12.51 2.78 4.81
CA LYS A 64 13.93 2.98 5.09
C LYS A 64 14.67 1.66 5.39
N ILE A 65 14.07 0.73 6.15
CA ILE A 65 14.65 -0.59 6.43
C ILE A 65 14.88 -1.36 5.12
N PHE A 66 13.96 -1.23 4.16
CA PHE A 66 14.10 -1.81 2.82
C PHE A 66 14.91 -0.96 1.83
N HIS A 67 15.49 0.16 2.27
CA HIS A 67 16.21 1.11 1.42
C HIS A 67 15.39 1.63 0.22
N ILE A 68 14.07 1.75 0.40
CA ILE A 68 13.15 2.25 -0.61
C ILE A 68 13.01 3.76 -0.48
N GLN A 69 13.27 4.47 -1.57
CA GLN A 69 13.04 5.91 -1.69
C GLN A 69 11.67 6.15 -2.34
N LEU A 70 10.79 6.86 -1.65
CA LEU A 70 9.47 7.23 -2.15
C LEU A 70 9.57 8.56 -2.90
N ARG A 71 9.18 8.56 -4.17
CA ARG A 71 8.94 9.78 -4.95
C ARG A 71 7.47 9.89 -5.26
N VAL A 72 6.84 10.99 -4.91
CA VAL A 72 5.43 11.28 -5.19
C VAL A 72 5.36 12.36 -6.26
N ILE A 73 4.53 12.13 -7.29
CA ILE A 73 4.28 13.07 -8.38
C ILE A 73 2.79 13.37 -8.38
N GLY A 74 2.39 14.64 -8.53
CA GLY A 74 0.99 15.05 -8.55
C GLY A 74 0.36 15.17 -7.16
N ALA A 75 1.16 15.32 -6.09
CA ALA A 75 0.66 15.46 -4.72
C ALA A 75 -0.28 16.67 -4.54
N GLU A 76 -0.11 17.70 -5.37
CA GLU A 76 -0.92 18.92 -5.40
C GLU A 76 -2.37 18.67 -5.84
N LYS A 77 -2.65 17.54 -6.51
CA LYS A 77 -3.99 17.14 -6.95
C LYS A 77 -4.83 16.52 -5.84
N LEU A 78 -4.23 16.27 -4.68
CA LEU A 78 -4.92 15.71 -3.52
C LEU A 78 -5.69 16.80 -2.79
N HIS A 79 -7.02 16.67 -2.81
CA HIS A 79 -7.90 17.53 -2.03
C HIS A 79 -7.92 17.11 -0.54
N SER A 80 -8.38 18.00 0.33
CA SER A 80 -8.51 17.73 1.78
C SER A 80 -9.69 16.81 2.12
N SER A 81 -10.69 16.71 1.24
CA SER A 81 -11.88 15.87 1.43
C SER A 81 -11.56 14.38 1.38
N PRO A 82 -12.36 13.52 2.05
CA PRO A 82 -12.28 12.08 1.88
C PRO A 82 -12.48 11.66 0.43
N HIS A 83 -11.73 10.67 -0.04
CA HIS A 83 -11.82 10.15 -1.41
C HIS A 83 -11.50 8.66 -1.47
N LEU A 84 -11.99 8.01 -2.51
CA LEU A 84 -11.64 6.64 -2.84
C LEU A 84 -10.36 6.64 -3.67
N LEU A 85 -9.26 6.13 -3.11
CA LEU A 85 -8.03 5.89 -3.86
C LEU A 85 -8.15 4.54 -4.58
N ALA A 86 -7.91 4.54 -5.89
CA ALA A 86 -7.85 3.32 -6.70
C ALA A 86 -6.43 3.15 -7.24
N SER A 87 -5.73 2.12 -6.78
CA SER A 87 -4.32 1.88 -7.10
C SER A 87 -4.14 0.52 -7.77
N ASN A 88 -3.18 0.42 -8.71
CA ASN A 88 -2.66 -0.88 -9.11
C ASN A 88 -1.96 -1.56 -7.93
N HIS A 89 -1.81 -2.90 -8.00
CA HIS A 89 -1.27 -3.69 -6.89
C HIS A 89 -0.13 -4.59 -7.36
N ILE A 90 1.07 -4.32 -6.83
CA ILE A 90 2.30 -5.03 -7.19
C ILE A 90 2.80 -5.86 -6.00
N SER A 91 2.75 -5.28 -4.80
CA SER A 91 3.35 -5.86 -3.61
C SER A 91 2.57 -5.49 -2.35
N TRP A 92 2.70 -6.29 -1.29
CA TRP A 92 2.24 -5.92 0.04
C TRP A 92 2.84 -4.59 0.53
N LEU A 93 3.99 -4.19 -0.02
CA LEU A 93 4.62 -2.90 0.26
C LEU A 93 3.80 -1.70 -0.23
N ASP A 94 2.90 -1.87 -1.19
CA ASP A 94 2.05 -0.79 -1.72
C ASP A 94 1.23 -0.12 -0.61
N ILE A 95 0.78 -0.92 0.38
CA ILE A 95 0.08 -0.42 1.57
C ILE A 95 0.96 0.59 2.32
N HIS A 96 2.25 0.27 2.48
CA HIS A 96 3.18 1.12 3.21
C HIS A 96 3.67 2.31 2.37
N VAL A 97 3.78 2.14 1.06
CA VAL A 97 4.07 3.24 0.12
C VAL A 97 2.97 4.29 0.19
N ILE A 98 1.71 3.88 0.12
CA ILE A 98 0.56 4.78 0.20
C ILE A 98 0.50 5.42 1.59
N ASN A 99 0.59 4.65 2.68
CA ASN A 99 0.57 5.17 4.05
C ASN A 99 1.75 6.08 4.38
N ALA A 100 2.93 5.87 3.78
CA ALA A 100 4.09 6.74 3.95
C ALA A 100 3.85 8.11 3.32
N PHE A 101 3.04 8.19 2.28
CA PHE A 101 2.61 9.43 1.65
C PHE A 101 1.41 10.02 2.40
N ARG A 102 0.30 9.29 2.47
CA ARG A 102 -0.93 9.70 3.14
C ARG A 102 -1.63 8.49 3.77
N PRO A 103 -1.80 8.44 5.08
CA PRO A 103 -2.55 7.39 5.75
C PRO A 103 -3.99 7.32 5.26
N VAL A 104 -4.44 6.11 4.94
CA VAL A 104 -5.81 5.82 4.49
C VAL A 104 -6.25 4.47 5.04
N ARG A 105 -7.55 4.19 5.02
CA ARG A 105 -8.04 2.83 5.28
C ARG A 105 -7.90 1.97 4.04
N PHE A 106 -7.59 0.70 4.24
CA PHE A 106 -7.49 -0.27 3.15
C PHE A 106 -8.65 -1.24 3.15
N VAL A 107 -8.86 -1.84 1.99
CA VAL A 107 -9.79 -2.94 1.81
C VAL A 107 -8.99 -4.21 1.56
N ALA A 108 -9.23 -5.25 2.36
CA ALA A 108 -8.51 -6.51 2.29
C ALA A 108 -9.48 -7.70 2.23
N LYS A 109 -8.99 -8.86 1.76
CA LYS A 109 -9.74 -10.12 1.82
C LYS A 109 -9.96 -10.54 3.26
N SER A 110 -11.11 -11.17 3.57
CA SER A 110 -11.46 -11.66 4.91
C SER A 110 -10.41 -12.61 5.50
N GLU A 111 -9.73 -13.38 4.68
CA GLU A 111 -8.70 -14.33 5.09
C GLU A 111 -7.51 -13.65 5.77
N VAL A 112 -7.19 -12.41 5.34
CA VAL A 112 -6.12 -11.60 5.95
C VAL A 112 -6.40 -11.31 7.41
N ARG A 113 -7.68 -11.23 7.82
CA ARG A 113 -8.08 -11.02 9.21
C ARG A 113 -7.55 -12.12 10.15
N GLY A 114 -7.45 -13.34 9.64
CA GLY A 114 -6.94 -14.50 10.39
C GLY A 114 -5.40 -14.61 10.46
N TRP A 115 -4.67 -13.72 9.79
CA TRP A 115 -3.21 -13.78 9.83
C TRP A 115 -2.68 -13.36 11.20
N PRO A 116 -1.78 -14.17 11.79
CA PRO A 116 -1.16 -13.83 13.07
C PRO A 116 -0.51 -12.44 13.01
N VAL A 117 -0.65 -11.65 14.06
CA VAL A 117 -0.11 -10.30 14.21
C VAL A 117 -0.65 -9.32 13.14
N PHE A 118 -0.41 -9.56 11.86
CA PHE A 118 -0.76 -8.64 10.77
C PHE A 118 -2.27 -8.47 10.59
N GLY A 119 -3.06 -9.53 10.73
CA GLY A 119 -4.53 -9.45 10.68
C GLY A 119 -5.09 -8.62 11.82
N TRP A 120 -4.55 -8.81 13.03
CA TRP A 120 -4.90 -7.99 14.19
C TRP A 120 -4.49 -6.51 13.98
N MET A 121 -3.26 -6.26 13.53
CA MET A 121 -2.80 -4.89 13.22
C MET A 121 -3.71 -4.22 12.19
N ALA A 122 -4.07 -4.93 11.11
CA ALA A 122 -4.98 -4.42 10.09
C ALA A 122 -6.37 -4.06 10.66
N GLN A 123 -6.88 -4.86 11.61
CA GLN A 123 -8.13 -4.55 12.31
C GLN A 123 -8.01 -3.25 13.13
N GLN A 124 -6.93 -3.08 13.89
CA GLN A 124 -6.69 -1.87 14.69
C GLN A 124 -6.58 -0.60 13.81
N LEU A 125 -6.10 -0.77 12.59
CA LEU A 125 -5.98 0.31 11.59
C LEU A 125 -7.29 0.58 10.82
N GLY A 126 -8.37 -0.14 11.15
CA GLY A 126 -9.68 0.06 10.53
C GLY A 126 -9.79 -0.47 9.11
N THR A 127 -9.02 -1.50 8.76
CA THR A 127 -9.15 -2.19 7.47
C THR A 127 -10.55 -2.75 7.28
N VAL A 128 -11.15 -2.51 6.12
CA VAL A 128 -12.44 -3.10 5.72
C VAL A 128 -12.19 -4.48 5.13
N PHE A 129 -12.71 -5.53 5.76
CA PHE A 129 -12.50 -6.90 5.31
C PHE A 129 -13.66 -7.38 4.42
N ILE A 130 -13.32 -7.88 3.23
CA ILE A 130 -14.29 -8.33 2.22
C ILE A 130 -14.39 -9.84 2.19
N ARG A 131 -15.61 -10.37 2.33
CA ARG A 131 -15.98 -11.73 1.93
C ARG A 131 -16.53 -11.70 0.51
N ARG A 132 -16.09 -12.64 -0.32
CA ARG A 132 -16.47 -12.69 -1.75
C ARG A 132 -17.39 -13.86 -2.08
N ASP A 133 -17.96 -14.48 -1.07
CA ASP A 133 -18.73 -15.71 -1.15
C ASP A 133 -20.20 -15.50 -1.56
N SER A 134 -20.71 -14.26 -1.51
CA SER A 134 -22.07 -13.98 -1.97
C SER A 134 -22.28 -12.52 -2.41
N ALA A 135 -23.27 -12.30 -3.28
CA ALA A 135 -23.68 -10.96 -3.70
C ALA A 135 -24.15 -10.09 -2.52
N ARG A 136 -24.79 -10.70 -1.51
CA ARG A 136 -25.23 -10.00 -0.29
C ARG A 136 -24.05 -9.46 0.48
N HIS A 137 -22.98 -10.24 0.67
CA HIS A 137 -21.75 -9.78 1.35
C HIS A 137 -21.04 -8.69 0.54
N ALA A 138 -21.01 -8.81 -0.79
CA ALA A 138 -20.45 -7.75 -1.64
C ALA A 138 -21.18 -6.41 -1.44
N ARG A 139 -22.50 -6.42 -1.36
CA ARG A 139 -23.31 -5.23 -1.11
C ARG A 139 -23.03 -4.63 0.28
N GLN A 140 -23.00 -5.45 1.33
CA GLN A 140 -22.68 -4.99 2.68
C GLN A 140 -21.32 -4.30 2.77
N VAL A 141 -20.32 -4.79 2.02
CA VAL A 141 -19.00 -4.16 1.95
C VAL A 141 -19.06 -2.80 1.28
N VAL A 142 -19.79 -2.67 0.18
CA VAL A 142 -20.00 -1.39 -0.51
C VAL A 142 -20.65 -0.37 0.43
N ASP A 143 -21.69 -0.77 1.15
CA ASP A 143 -22.37 0.08 2.12
C ASP A 143 -21.45 0.48 3.29
N GLN A 144 -20.65 -0.46 3.82
CA GLN A 144 -19.66 -0.19 4.86
C GLN A 144 -18.57 0.79 4.37
N MET A 145 -18.06 0.60 3.17
CA MET A 145 -17.08 1.50 2.58
C MET A 145 -17.66 2.89 2.35
N ALA A 146 -18.91 2.99 1.89
CA ALA A 146 -19.59 4.26 1.70
C ALA A 146 -19.73 5.03 3.02
N GLN A 147 -20.03 4.34 4.13
CA GLN A 147 -20.05 4.98 5.46
C GLN A 147 -18.67 5.49 5.88
N VAL A 148 -17.62 4.70 5.67
CA VAL A 148 -16.24 5.13 5.97
C VAL A 148 -15.84 6.34 5.12
N LEU A 149 -16.18 6.35 3.83
CA LEU A 149 -15.85 7.43 2.90
C LEU A 149 -16.50 8.77 3.23
N LYS A 150 -17.53 8.80 4.07
CA LYS A 150 -18.11 10.08 4.55
C LYS A 150 -17.16 10.86 5.46
N ALA A 151 -16.21 10.18 6.11
CA ALA A 151 -15.30 10.80 7.09
C ALA A 151 -13.82 10.56 6.77
N GLU A 152 -13.48 9.49 6.06
CA GLU A 152 -12.09 9.05 5.87
C GLU A 152 -11.87 8.53 4.44
N SER A 153 -10.65 8.76 3.92
CA SER A 153 -10.27 8.18 2.63
C SER A 153 -10.06 6.66 2.73
N VAL A 154 -10.45 5.96 1.68
CA VAL A 154 -10.29 4.50 1.56
C VAL A 154 -9.48 4.18 0.32
N CYS A 155 -8.55 3.24 0.40
CA CYS A 155 -7.79 2.74 -0.73
C CYS A 155 -8.25 1.34 -1.11
N ILE A 156 -8.49 1.15 -2.42
CA ILE A 156 -8.77 -0.14 -3.02
C ILE A 156 -7.70 -0.50 -4.03
N PHE A 157 -7.49 -1.81 -4.18
CA PHE A 157 -6.73 -2.39 -5.28
C PHE A 157 -7.74 -3.10 -6.20
N PRO A 158 -8.28 -2.42 -7.22
CA PRO A 158 -9.40 -2.94 -8.00
C PRO A 158 -9.06 -4.15 -8.86
N GLU A 159 -7.78 -4.44 -9.08
CA GLU A 159 -7.32 -5.70 -9.69
C GLU A 159 -7.69 -6.91 -8.84
N GLY A 160 -7.77 -6.74 -7.51
CA GLY A 160 -8.16 -7.78 -6.55
C GLY A 160 -7.10 -8.83 -6.27
N THR A 161 -5.92 -8.69 -6.84
CA THR A 161 -4.71 -9.49 -6.59
C THR A 161 -3.49 -8.65 -6.94
N SER A 162 -2.32 -9.03 -6.41
CA SER A 162 -1.04 -8.44 -6.81
C SER A 162 -0.54 -9.04 -8.13
N THR A 163 0.18 -8.23 -8.93
CA THR A 163 0.77 -8.59 -10.22
C THR A 163 2.27 -8.34 -10.23
N SER A 164 2.96 -8.67 -11.33
CA SER A 164 4.37 -8.31 -11.52
C SER A 164 4.60 -6.80 -11.72
N GLY A 165 3.55 -6.05 -12.01
CA GLY A 165 3.63 -4.63 -12.35
C GLY A 165 3.97 -4.33 -13.80
N GLU A 166 4.15 -5.34 -14.65
CA GLU A 166 4.36 -5.18 -16.10
C GLU A 166 3.08 -4.75 -16.83
N SER A 167 1.94 -5.16 -16.29
CA SER A 167 0.62 -4.79 -16.80
C SER A 167 -0.35 -4.62 -15.64
N VAL A 168 -1.45 -3.90 -15.89
CA VAL A 168 -2.55 -3.72 -14.95
C VAL A 168 -3.71 -4.62 -15.38
N LEU A 169 -4.21 -5.43 -14.45
CA LEU A 169 -5.36 -6.30 -14.71
C LEU A 169 -6.66 -5.49 -14.81
N PRO A 170 -7.69 -6.02 -15.49
CA PRO A 170 -9.00 -5.39 -15.54
C PRO A 170 -9.55 -5.09 -14.14
N PHE A 171 -10.03 -3.88 -13.95
CA PHE A 171 -10.57 -3.42 -12.68
C PHE A 171 -11.95 -4.03 -12.41
N LYS A 172 -12.15 -4.47 -11.18
CA LYS A 172 -13.44 -4.95 -10.67
C LYS A 172 -14.30 -3.76 -10.27
N PRO A 173 -15.44 -3.50 -10.92
CA PRO A 173 -16.21 -2.26 -10.76
C PRO A 173 -16.94 -2.14 -9.41
N ASN A 174 -17.26 -3.25 -8.76
CA ASN A 174 -18.18 -3.29 -7.62
C ASN A 174 -17.78 -2.37 -6.45
N LEU A 175 -16.47 -2.21 -6.20
CA LEU A 175 -16.01 -1.37 -5.08
C LEU A 175 -16.13 0.13 -5.35
N PHE A 176 -16.18 0.54 -6.63
CA PHE A 176 -16.36 1.94 -7.01
C PHE A 176 -17.76 2.46 -6.69
N GLU A 177 -18.77 1.57 -6.58
CA GLU A 177 -20.12 1.94 -6.18
C GLU A 177 -20.16 2.62 -4.80
N SER A 178 -19.23 2.27 -3.91
CA SER A 178 -19.10 2.93 -2.60
C SER A 178 -18.79 4.42 -2.70
N ALA A 179 -18.02 4.84 -3.70
CA ALA A 179 -17.72 6.24 -3.94
C ALA A 179 -18.97 6.99 -4.46
N ILE A 180 -19.77 6.35 -5.31
CA ILE A 180 -21.04 6.92 -5.80
C ILE A 180 -22.00 7.12 -4.61
N LEU A 181 -22.18 6.11 -3.77
CA LEU A 181 -23.06 6.17 -2.61
C LEU A 181 -22.61 7.20 -1.55
N ALA A 182 -21.29 7.43 -1.43
CA ALA A 182 -20.75 8.40 -0.51
C ALA A 182 -20.61 9.81 -1.10
N HIS A 183 -20.90 10.00 -2.39
CA HIS A 183 -20.59 11.21 -3.15
C HIS A 183 -19.11 11.63 -3.02
N ALA A 184 -18.20 10.64 -2.90
CA ALA A 184 -16.79 10.85 -2.73
C ALA A 184 -16.06 10.79 -4.08
N PRO A 185 -15.09 11.69 -4.34
CA PRO A 185 -14.30 11.64 -5.55
C PRO A 185 -13.42 10.38 -5.59
N VAL A 186 -13.16 9.89 -6.80
CA VAL A 186 -12.22 8.78 -7.04
C VAL A 186 -10.89 9.36 -7.48
N LEU A 187 -9.81 8.99 -6.80
CA LEU A 187 -8.45 9.38 -7.13
C LEU A 187 -7.65 8.17 -7.62
N PRO A 188 -7.30 8.09 -8.90
CA PRO A 188 -6.42 7.05 -9.41
C PRO A 188 -4.98 7.30 -8.96
N ILE A 189 -4.30 6.23 -8.50
CA ILE A 189 -2.89 6.22 -8.13
C ILE A 189 -2.19 5.14 -8.95
N ALA A 190 -1.04 5.48 -9.53
CA ALA A 190 -0.15 4.52 -10.16
C ALA A 190 1.10 4.31 -9.29
N ILE A 191 1.37 3.06 -8.91
CA ILE A 191 2.60 2.66 -8.21
C ILE A 191 3.52 1.97 -9.21
N ALA A 192 4.79 2.36 -9.20
CA ALA A 192 5.84 1.72 -9.97
C ALA A 192 7.10 1.56 -9.12
N TYR A 193 7.72 0.38 -9.16
CA TYR A 193 9.00 0.12 -8.53
C TYR A 193 10.11 0.18 -9.57
N ARG A 194 11.15 0.96 -9.30
CA ARG A 194 12.34 1.06 -10.17
C ARG A 194 13.58 0.68 -9.38
N SER A 195 14.45 -0.13 -9.98
CA SER A 195 15.78 -0.38 -9.40
C SER A 195 16.72 0.77 -9.75
N ARG A 196 17.75 1.03 -8.94
CA ARG A 196 18.77 2.07 -9.21
C ARG A 196 19.45 1.91 -10.58
N SER A 197 19.63 0.68 -11.03
CA SER A 197 20.19 0.38 -12.35
C SER A 197 19.31 0.82 -13.52
N THR A 198 18.01 0.90 -13.33
CA THR A 198 17.06 1.32 -14.36
C THR A 198 16.91 2.85 -14.41
N CYS A 199 17.11 3.54 -13.28
CA CYS A 199 17.01 5.00 -13.19
C CYS A 199 18.15 5.72 -13.96
N LEU A 200 19.36 5.18 -13.91
CA LEU A 200 20.52 5.76 -14.61
C LEU A 200 20.44 5.67 -16.16
N ARG A 201 19.50 4.87 -16.69
CA ARG A 201 19.28 4.76 -18.15
C ARG A 201 18.25 5.74 -18.69
N SER A 202 17.31 6.20 -17.86
CA SER A 202 16.28 7.14 -18.30
C SER A 202 16.76 8.60 -18.32
N ASP A 203 17.73 8.94 -17.47
CA ASP A 203 18.26 10.31 -17.37
C ASP A 203 19.37 10.58 -18.41
N ALA A 204 19.84 9.54 -19.12
CA ALA A 204 20.82 9.67 -20.22
C ALA A 204 20.16 9.77 -21.62
N ALA A 205 18.83 9.78 -21.71
CA ALA A 205 18.05 9.80 -22.95
C ALA A 205 17.10 11.01 -23.04
N ALA A 206 17.29 12.05 -22.20
CA ALA A 206 16.55 13.30 -22.24
C ALA A 206 17.44 14.45 -22.71
#